data_50ac8d7cf6d213e5be9d74b674848da4
#
_entry.id   50ac8d7cf6d213e5be9d74b674848da4
#
_cell.length_a   1.000
_cell.length_b   1.000
_cell.length_c   1.000
_cell.angle_alpha   90.00
_cell.angle_beta   90.00
_cell.angle_gamma   90.00
#
_symmetry.space_group_name_H-M   'P 1'
#
loop_
_entity.id
_entity.type
_entity.pdbx_description
1 polymer ?
#
loop_
_entity_poly.entity_id
_entity_poly.type
_entity_poly.pdbx_seq_one_letter_code
_entity_poly.pdbx_strand_id
1 'polypeptide(L)'
;MERVLREQMENGTYLLKARLPSQRQLADGFGVSRDTVQRVLARLTEDGLIETRGGSGTRVIRVPNSRPESPQSQRPGPASLKPLIEQAFQQTEVSLDVATLTAETLLRHLRNQHDLIAFEGAGAPEKLRIRMLLPWTTERLAYPRALEAGDTRIWERWRTMVRENGIQLDELKAGFTGLGVETEVEIRRIPVTPQFKLYVINDEHMLFGPYSVLPRTIKVPREGHPDEDETVDSLDVLGLGATLSYHRLEADERTHDSVFFTSMTEWFTSNWDHI
;
A
#
# COMPACT_ATOMS: atom_id res chain seq x y z
N MET A 1 6.88 -13.09 14.83
CA MET A 1 5.65 -13.61 14.20
C MET A 1 5.74 -13.59 12.69
N GLU A 2 5.89 -12.43 12.03
CA GLU A 2 5.92 -12.34 10.56
C GLU A 2 7.01 -13.24 9.94
N ARG A 3 8.26 -13.13 10.40
CA ARG A 3 9.36 -13.97 9.94
C ARG A 3 9.05 -15.47 10.06
N VAL A 4 8.46 -15.88 11.19
CA VAL A 4 8.13 -17.30 11.42
C VAL A 4 7.03 -17.78 10.47
N LEU A 5 6.00 -16.94 10.21
CA LEU A 5 4.96 -17.31 9.22
C LEU A 5 5.53 -17.43 7.80
N ARG A 6 6.49 -16.57 7.41
CA ARG A 6 7.19 -16.69 6.12
C ARG A 6 8.00 -17.99 6.04
N GLU A 7 8.79 -18.28 7.07
CA GLU A 7 9.55 -19.54 7.18
C GLU A 7 8.63 -20.77 7.11
N GLN A 8 7.46 -20.72 7.75
CA GLN A 8 6.47 -21.80 7.72
C GLN A 8 5.81 -22.00 6.35
N MET A 9 5.70 -20.94 5.55
CA MET A 9 5.26 -21.03 4.15
C MET A 9 6.40 -21.62 3.28
N GLU A 10 7.64 -21.16 3.48
CA GLU A 10 8.80 -21.62 2.71
C GLU A 10 9.12 -23.10 2.96
N ASN A 11 9.06 -23.56 4.18
CA ASN A 11 9.35 -24.94 4.56
C ASN A 11 8.17 -25.92 4.37
N GLY A 12 7.03 -25.43 3.84
CA GLY A 12 5.86 -26.25 3.53
C GLY A 12 4.95 -26.56 4.73
N THR A 13 5.15 -25.96 5.90
CA THR A 13 4.18 -26.08 7.02
C THR A 13 2.82 -25.51 6.61
N TYR A 14 2.82 -24.41 5.86
CA TYR A 14 1.62 -23.88 5.19
C TYR A 14 1.82 -23.93 3.67
N LEU A 15 1.29 -24.96 3.06
CA LEU A 15 1.34 -25.16 1.61
C LEU A 15 0.50 -24.10 0.86
N LEU A 16 0.77 -23.95 -0.44
CA LEU A 16 -0.05 -23.16 -1.33
C LEU A 16 -1.53 -23.58 -1.22
N LYS A 17 -2.45 -22.62 -1.08
CA LYS A 17 -3.89 -22.78 -0.81
C LYS A 17 -4.24 -23.28 0.60
N ALA A 18 -3.27 -23.55 1.47
CA ALA A 18 -3.56 -23.91 2.86
C ALA A 18 -4.22 -22.75 3.59
N ARG A 19 -5.11 -23.06 4.53
CA ARG A 19 -5.69 -22.06 5.45
C ARG A 19 -4.70 -21.79 6.59
N LEU A 20 -4.50 -20.51 6.88
CA LEU A 20 -3.85 -20.09 8.11
C LEU A 20 -4.81 -20.23 9.31
N PRO A 21 -4.30 -20.44 10.52
CA PRO A 21 -5.10 -20.37 11.73
C PRO A 21 -5.83 -19.03 11.85
N SER A 22 -6.93 -19.01 12.58
CA SER A 22 -7.68 -17.78 12.84
C SER A 22 -6.80 -16.74 13.57
N GLN A 23 -7.14 -15.46 13.45
CA GLN A 23 -6.43 -14.40 14.16
C GLN A 23 -6.32 -14.64 15.67
N ARG A 24 -7.36 -15.24 16.27
CA ARG A 24 -7.34 -15.62 17.68
C ARG A 24 -6.29 -16.70 17.97
N GLN A 25 -6.29 -17.77 17.17
CA GLN A 25 -5.31 -18.86 17.32
C GLN A 25 -3.88 -18.38 17.08
N LEU A 26 -3.67 -17.46 16.12
CA LEU A 26 -2.36 -16.85 15.89
C LEU A 26 -1.95 -15.96 17.06
N ALA A 27 -2.87 -15.17 17.61
CA ALA A 27 -2.60 -14.34 18.78
C ALA A 27 -2.19 -15.19 19.99
N ASP A 28 -2.96 -16.24 20.26
CA ASP A 28 -2.69 -17.18 21.37
C ASP A 28 -1.38 -17.94 21.14
N GLY A 29 -1.12 -18.44 19.93
CA GLY A 29 0.06 -19.24 19.61
C GLY A 29 1.38 -18.44 19.59
N PHE A 30 1.33 -17.15 19.26
CA PHE A 30 2.50 -16.27 19.23
C PHE A 30 2.62 -15.38 20.48
N GLY A 31 1.66 -15.41 21.39
CA GLY A 31 1.67 -14.56 22.60
C GLY A 31 1.59 -13.07 22.30
N VAL A 32 0.86 -12.66 21.25
CA VAL A 32 0.75 -11.27 20.80
C VAL A 32 -0.70 -10.79 20.77
N SER A 33 -0.92 -9.48 20.72
CA SER A 33 -2.26 -8.92 20.60
C SER A 33 -2.89 -9.23 19.23
N ARG A 34 -4.23 -9.26 19.14
CA ARG A 34 -4.95 -9.41 17.85
C ARG A 34 -4.61 -8.32 16.86
N ASP A 35 -4.36 -7.09 17.32
CA ASP A 35 -3.95 -5.97 16.49
C ASP A 35 -2.57 -6.21 15.85
N THR A 36 -1.65 -6.82 16.62
CA THR A 36 -0.35 -7.24 16.07
C THR A 36 -0.51 -8.31 15.01
N VAL A 37 -1.39 -9.29 15.25
CA VAL A 37 -1.72 -10.32 14.23
C VAL A 37 -2.30 -9.67 12.98
N GLN A 38 -3.27 -8.77 13.14
CA GLN A 38 -3.92 -8.10 12.02
C GLN A 38 -2.92 -7.30 11.18
N ARG A 39 -1.99 -6.56 11.81
CA ARG A 39 -0.93 -5.84 11.11
C ARG A 39 0.01 -6.79 10.35
N VAL A 40 0.37 -7.92 10.94
CA VAL A 40 1.23 -8.91 10.26
C VAL A 40 0.49 -9.56 9.10
N LEU A 41 -0.77 -9.96 9.26
CA LEU A 41 -1.57 -10.53 8.17
C LEU A 41 -1.79 -9.50 7.05
N ALA A 42 -1.99 -8.22 7.38
CA ALA A 42 -2.08 -7.16 6.38
C ALA A 42 -0.80 -7.05 5.54
N ARG A 43 0.38 -7.07 6.18
CA ARG A 43 1.67 -7.07 5.47
C ARG A 43 1.86 -8.29 4.57
N LEU A 44 1.52 -9.48 5.08
CA LEU A 44 1.62 -10.71 4.27
C LEU A 44 0.64 -10.70 3.08
N THR A 45 -0.54 -10.07 3.24
CA THR A 45 -1.50 -9.87 2.15
C THR A 45 -0.94 -8.89 1.13
N GLU A 46 -0.36 -7.81 1.59
CA GLU A 46 0.27 -6.78 0.75
C GLU A 46 1.49 -7.31 -0.03
N ASP A 47 2.27 -8.21 0.59
CA ASP A 47 3.35 -8.94 -0.10
C ASP A 47 2.82 -10.02 -1.06
N GLY A 48 1.49 -10.16 -1.18
CA GLY A 48 0.84 -11.13 -2.06
C GLY A 48 1.08 -12.59 -1.65
N LEU A 49 1.37 -12.86 -0.36
CA LEU A 49 1.61 -14.20 0.15
C LEU A 49 0.33 -14.88 0.62
N ILE A 50 -0.63 -14.10 1.08
CA ILE A 50 -1.91 -14.59 1.60
C ILE A 50 -3.08 -13.76 1.07
N GLU A 51 -4.28 -14.34 1.03
CA GLU A 51 -5.54 -13.63 0.81
C GLU A 51 -6.49 -13.89 1.97
N THR A 52 -7.30 -12.89 2.33
CA THR A 52 -8.37 -13.03 3.32
C THR A 52 -9.72 -12.82 2.65
N ARG A 53 -10.60 -13.81 2.71
CA ARG A 53 -11.97 -13.71 2.20
C ARG A 53 -12.96 -13.75 3.37
N GLY A 54 -13.90 -12.81 3.37
CA GLY A 54 -14.97 -12.77 4.37
C GLY A 54 -15.68 -14.12 4.48
N GLY A 55 -15.79 -14.67 5.69
CA GLY A 55 -16.42 -15.98 5.95
C GLY A 55 -15.55 -17.21 5.61
N SER A 56 -14.47 -17.09 4.80
CA SER A 56 -13.64 -18.23 4.38
C SER A 56 -12.25 -18.27 5.02
N GLY A 57 -11.89 -17.23 5.81
CA GLY A 57 -10.59 -17.15 6.49
C GLY A 57 -9.44 -16.72 5.57
N THR A 58 -8.22 -16.83 6.10
CA THR A 58 -6.98 -16.44 5.43
C THR A 58 -6.30 -17.66 4.81
N ARG A 59 -5.85 -17.55 3.56
CA ARG A 59 -5.18 -18.64 2.81
C ARG A 59 -3.86 -18.18 2.22
N VAL A 60 -2.90 -19.09 2.12
CA VAL A 60 -1.64 -18.90 1.39
C VAL A 60 -1.92 -18.93 -0.11
N ILE A 61 -1.52 -17.87 -0.82
CA ILE A 61 -1.68 -17.75 -2.27
C ILE A 61 -0.33 -17.76 -3.01
N ARG A 62 0.76 -17.50 -2.29
CA ARG A 62 2.12 -17.62 -2.80
C ARG A 62 3.07 -18.00 -1.67
N VAL A 63 4.11 -18.75 -1.99
CA VAL A 63 5.20 -19.10 -1.06
C VAL A 63 6.34 -18.08 -1.24
N PRO A 64 6.92 -17.51 -0.16
CA PRO A 64 8.13 -16.70 -0.27
C PRO A 64 9.22 -17.47 -1.05
N ASN A 65 10.05 -16.74 -1.81
CA ASN A 65 11.16 -17.32 -2.61
C ASN A 65 10.78 -18.33 -3.72
N SER A 66 9.51 -18.55 -4.03
CA SER A 66 9.13 -19.26 -5.24
C SER A 66 9.48 -18.41 -6.46
N ARG A 67 10.33 -18.95 -7.35
CA ARG A 67 10.72 -18.31 -8.61
C ARG A 67 9.44 -17.94 -9.39
N PRO A 68 9.30 -16.73 -9.92
CA PRO A 68 8.12 -16.39 -10.70
C PRO A 68 8.09 -17.29 -11.94
N GLU A 69 7.06 -18.12 -12.06
CA GLU A 69 6.73 -18.76 -13.34
C GLU A 69 6.27 -17.68 -14.31
N SER A 70 6.69 -17.82 -15.56
CA SER A 70 6.46 -16.87 -16.65
C SER A 70 5.02 -16.36 -16.73
N PRO A 71 4.78 -15.07 -17.11
CA PRO A 71 3.52 -14.37 -16.94
C PRO A 71 2.30 -14.88 -17.71
N GLN A 72 2.42 -15.97 -18.47
CA GLN A 72 1.41 -16.34 -19.48
C GLN A 72 0.33 -17.36 -19.06
N SER A 73 0.25 -17.80 -17.82
CA SER A 73 -0.73 -18.86 -17.46
C SER A 73 -1.40 -18.77 -16.09
N GLN A 74 -1.43 -17.58 -15.43
CA GLN A 74 -2.10 -17.45 -14.14
C GLN A 74 -3.34 -16.57 -14.25
N ARG A 75 -4.48 -17.08 -13.74
CA ARG A 75 -5.60 -16.20 -13.36
C ARG A 75 -5.04 -15.14 -12.43
N PRO A 76 -5.33 -13.83 -12.65
CA PRO A 76 -4.75 -12.77 -11.85
C PRO A 76 -5.13 -12.94 -10.38
N GLY A 77 -4.15 -13.31 -9.56
CA GLY A 77 -4.24 -13.21 -8.10
C GLY A 77 -4.05 -11.76 -7.67
N PRO A 78 -4.30 -11.44 -6.37
CA PRO A 78 -4.03 -10.09 -5.88
C PRO A 78 -2.57 -9.73 -6.13
N ALA A 79 -2.35 -8.63 -6.83
CA ALA A 79 -1.01 -8.13 -7.12
C ALA A 79 -0.43 -7.39 -5.91
N SER A 80 0.87 -7.31 -5.83
CA SER A 80 1.61 -6.64 -4.75
C SER A 80 2.50 -5.54 -5.31
N LEU A 81 2.54 -4.40 -4.61
CA LEU A 81 3.38 -3.27 -5.00
C LEU A 81 4.88 -3.58 -4.85
N LYS A 82 5.27 -4.40 -3.87
CA LYS A 82 6.67 -4.68 -3.54
C LYS A 82 7.49 -5.16 -4.74
N PRO A 83 7.14 -6.25 -5.45
CA PRO A 83 7.97 -6.75 -6.54
C PRO A 83 8.06 -5.78 -7.71
N LEU A 84 7.04 -4.95 -7.94
CA LEU A 84 7.08 -3.95 -9.01
C LEU A 84 8.00 -2.77 -8.66
N ILE A 85 8.02 -2.33 -7.40
CA ILE A 85 8.98 -1.33 -6.94
C ILE A 85 10.40 -1.89 -6.98
N GLU A 86 10.63 -3.13 -6.52
CA GLU A 86 11.94 -3.79 -6.61
C GLU A 86 12.43 -3.89 -8.06
N GLN A 87 11.55 -4.24 -9.00
CA GLN A 87 11.88 -4.28 -10.43
C GLN A 87 12.16 -2.89 -11.01
N ALA A 88 11.36 -1.88 -10.64
CA ALA A 88 11.55 -0.51 -11.10
C ALA A 88 12.89 0.05 -10.67
N PHE A 89 13.31 -0.20 -9.43
CA PHE A 89 14.59 0.28 -8.91
C PHE A 89 15.83 -0.43 -9.51
N GLN A 90 15.64 -1.44 -10.34
CA GLN A 90 16.72 -2.02 -11.16
C GLN A 90 16.91 -1.27 -12.50
N GLN A 91 16.04 -0.33 -12.82
CA GLN A 91 16.16 0.52 -14.02
C GLN A 91 16.96 1.78 -13.72
N THR A 92 17.49 2.39 -14.78
CA THR A 92 18.23 3.67 -14.67
C THR A 92 17.33 4.81 -14.21
N GLU A 93 16.09 4.82 -14.67
CA GLU A 93 15.09 5.82 -14.30
C GLU A 93 13.87 5.15 -13.69
N VAL A 94 13.34 5.75 -12.61
CA VAL A 94 12.12 5.30 -11.94
C VAL A 94 11.11 6.43 -11.95
N SER A 95 9.94 6.17 -12.50
CA SER A 95 8.80 7.08 -12.43
C SER A 95 7.62 6.42 -11.69
N LEU A 96 7.03 7.15 -10.76
CA LEU A 96 5.89 6.71 -9.96
C LEU A 96 4.81 7.78 -9.98
N ASP A 97 3.65 7.46 -10.57
CA ASP A 97 2.44 8.26 -10.47
C ASP A 97 1.46 7.58 -9.53
N VAL A 98 1.06 8.26 -8.47
CA VAL A 98 0.34 7.65 -7.36
C VAL A 98 -0.89 8.47 -6.98
N ALA A 99 -2.06 7.84 -6.95
CA ALA A 99 -3.26 8.42 -6.37
C ALA A 99 -3.75 7.53 -5.21
N THR A 100 -3.86 8.10 -4.01
CA THR A 100 -4.18 7.32 -2.80
C THR A 100 -4.73 8.20 -1.68
N LEU A 101 -5.34 7.58 -0.68
CA LEU A 101 -5.81 8.27 0.53
C LEU A 101 -4.65 8.69 1.45
N THR A 102 -3.60 7.87 1.51
CA THR A 102 -2.38 8.09 2.29
C THR A 102 -1.17 7.52 1.55
N ALA A 103 0.03 7.95 1.91
CA ALA A 103 1.28 7.50 1.28
C ALA A 103 1.92 6.28 1.97
N GLU A 104 1.37 5.75 3.07
CA GLU A 104 2.02 4.77 3.95
C GLU A 104 2.60 3.55 3.21
N THR A 105 1.80 2.97 2.29
CA THR A 105 2.23 1.79 1.55
C THR A 105 3.46 2.08 0.68
N LEU A 106 3.41 3.18 -0.07
CA LEU A 106 4.51 3.60 -0.93
C LEU A 106 5.76 3.92 -0.10
N LEU A 107 5.63 4.74 0.95
CA LEU A 107 6.72 5.15 1.82
C LEU A 107 7.48 3.96 2.41
N ARG A 108 6.76 2.92 2.82
CA ARG A 108 7.39 1.71 3.34
C ARG A 108 8.25 1.01 2.28
N HIS A 109 7.78 0.92 1.04
CA HIS A 109 8.55 0.30 -0.04
C HIS A 109 9.72 1.17 -0.48
N LEU A 110 9.55 2.49 -0.53
CA LEU A 110 10.66 3.41 -0.83
C LEU A 110 11.74 3.36 0.25
N ARG A 111 11.36 3.31 1.54
CA ARG A 111 12.32 3.16 2.63
C ARG A 111 13.10 1.86 2.52
N ASN A 112 12.43 0.75 2.19
CA ASN A 112 13.10 -0.52 1.98
C ASN A 112 14.11 -0.45 0.81
N GLN A 113 13.78 0.24 -0.30
CA GLN A 113 14.72 0.43 -1.41
C GLN A 113 15.90 1.31 -1.00
N HIS A 114 15.63 2.41 -0.28
CA HIS A 114 16.69 3.26 0.26
C HIS A 114 17.66 2.47 1.14
N ASP A 115 17.16 1.63 2.05
CA ASP A 115 17.98 0.84 2.96
C ASP A 115 18.80 -0.22 2.21
N LEU A 116 18.23 -0.88 1.19
CA LEU A 116 18.96 -1.81 0.32
C LEU A 116 20.13 -1.12 -0.42
N ILE A 117 19.91 0.10 -0.93
CA ILE A 117 20.96 0.86 -1.61
C ILE A 117 22.02 1.34 -0.61
N ALA A 118 21.58 1.95 0.51
CA ALA A 118 22.48 2.57 1.48
C ALA A 118 23.33 1.58 2.25
N PHE A 119 22.82 0.40 2.60
CA PHE A 119 23.45 -0.52 3.55
C PHE A 119 23.79 -1.89 2.95
N GLU A 120 23.09 -2.32 1.89
CA GLU A 120 23.32 -3.64 1.31
C GLU A 120 24.01 -3.58 -0.06
N GLY A 121 24.32 -2.37 -0.56
CA GLY A 121 25.04 -2.16 -1.81
C GLY A 121 24.25 -2.50 -3.06
N ALA A 122 22.91 -2.46 -2.99
CA ALA A 122 22.06 -2.59 -4.17
C ALA A 122 22.36 -1.45 -5.17
N GLY A 123 22.14 -1.70 -6.46
CA GLY A 123 22.23 -0.67 -7.49
C GLY A 123 21.19 0.42 -7.25
N ALA A 124 21.60 1.69 -7.44
CA ALA A 124 20.70 2.83 -7.36
C ALA A 124 20.30 3.29 -8.77
N PRO A 125 19.05 3.73 -8.99
CA PRO A 125 18.68 4.42 -10.22
C PRO A 125 19.43 5.76 -10.31
N GLU A 126 19.60 6.28 -11.50
CA GLU A 126 20.13 7.63 -11.69
C GLU A 126 19.08 8.69 -11.36
N LYS A 127 17.80 8.39 -11.68
CA LYS A 127 16.67 9.30 -11.49
C LYS A 127 15.47 8.61 -10.85
N LEU A 128 14.85 9.30 -9.87
CA LEU A 128 13.60 8.93 -9.22
C LEU A 128 12.62 10.10 -9.28
N ARG A 129 11.53 9.95 -10.02
CA ARG A 129 10.44 10.91 -10.09
C ARG A 129 9.17 10.33 -9.45
N ILE A 130 8.59 11.06 -8.51
CA ILE A 130 7.34 10.67 -7.84
C ILE A 130 6.34 11.82 -7.95
N ARG A 131 5.17 11.54 -8.54
CA ARG A 131 4.02 12.45 -8.55
C ARG A 131 2.89 11.83 -7.73
N MET A 132 2.32 12.59 -6.81
CA MET A 132 1.26 12.08 -5.93
C MET A 132 0.02 12.96 -5.96
N LEU A 133 -1.14 12.36 -6.22
CA LEU A 133 -2.44 12.96 -6.02
C LEU A 133 -2.99 12.47 -4.67
N LEU A 134 -3.12 13.38 -3.72
CA LEU A 134 -3.67 13.14 -2.38
C LEU A 134 -4.91 14.00 -2.16
N PRO A 135 -5.85 13.61 -1.28
CA PRO A 135 -7.00 14.43 -0.98
C PRO A 135 -6.60 15.71 -0.21
N TRP A 136 -7.44 16.75 -0.31
CA TRP A 136 -7.31 17.94 0.51
C TRP A 136 -7.37 17.58 2.00
N THR A 137 -6.57 18.30 2.81
CA THR A 137 -6.54 18.16 4.27
C THR A 137 -7.30 19.30 4.97
N THR A 138 -7.84 20.22 4.21
CA THR A 138 -8.61 21.38 4.72
C THR A 138 -10.08 21.07 4.90
N GLU A 139 -10.60 20.09 4.19
CA GLU A 139 -12.00 19.70 4.23
C GLU A 139 -12.18 18.26 4.71
N ARG A 140 -13.34 17.98 5.30
CA ARG A 140 -13.67 16.63 5.76
C ARG A 140 -13.97 15.73 4.58
N LEU A 141 -13.37 14.55 4.61
CA LEU A 141 -13.63 13.50 3.63
C LEU A 141 -14.90 12.71 3.99
N ALA A 142 -15.49 12.03 3.01
CA ALA A 142 -16.56 11.09 3.26
C ALA A 142 -16.09 9.91 4.14
N TYR A 143 -14.81 9.57 4.08
CA TYR A 143 -14.07 8.67 4.96
C TYR A 143 -12.56 9.03 4.90
N PRO A 144 -11.77 8.78 5.95
CA PRO A 144 -12.18 8.26 7.26
C PRO A 144 -12.92 9.32 8.09
N ARG A 145 -13.95 8.91 8.82
CA ARG A 145 -14.70 9.78 9.73
C ARG A 145 -15.34 8.99 10.87
N ALA A 146 -15.60 9.67 11.99
CA ALA A 146 -16.42 9.08 13.05
C ALA A 146 -17.88 8.88 12.58
N LEU A 147 -18.57 7.89 13.14
CA LEU A 147 -20.00 7.70 12.92
C LEU A 147 -20.81 8.78 13.63
N GLU A 148 -20.36 9.21 14.80
CA GLU A 148 -20.98 10.29 15.56
C GLU A 148 -20.85 11.62 14.81
N ALA A 149 -21.99 12.31 14.65
CA ALA A 149 -22.03 13.58 13.96
C ALA A 149 -21.25 14.65 14.75
N GLY A 150 -20.34 15.33 14.09
CA GLY A 150 -19.52 16.39 14.71
C GLY A 150 -18.20 15.90 15.30
N ASP A 151 -18.03 14.61 15.58
CA ASP A 151 -16.76 14.07 16.06
C ASP A 151 -15.67 14.20 14.99
N THR A 152 -14.56 14.87 15.34
CA THR A 152 -13.44 15.17 14.43
C THR A 152 -12.23 14.26 14.65
N ARG A 153 -12.19 13.46 15.72
CA ARG A 153 -11.01 12.72 16.16
C ARG A 153 -10.42 11.79 15.07
N ILE A 154 -11.27 11.11 14.31
CA ILE A 154 -10.82 10.24 13.22
C ILE A 154 -10.23 11.05 12.05
N TRP A 155 -10.85 12.18 11.71
CA TRP A 155 -10.35 13.06 10.67
C TRP A 155 -9.03 13.74 11.08
N GLU A 156 -8.90 14.17 12.31
CA GLU A 156 -7.67 14.77 12.85
C GLU A 156 -6.53 13.76 12.90
N ARG A 157 -6.83 12.51 13.32
CA ARG A 157 -5.88 11.39 13.25
C ARG A 157 -5.39 11.16 11.82
N TRP A 158 -6.30 11.14 10.86
CA TRP A 158 -5.93 11.00 9.45
C TRP A 158 -5.06 12.17 8.96
N ARG A 159 -5.42 13.40 9.29
CA ARG A 159 -4.61 14.59 8.96
C ARG A 159 -3.20 14.52 9.55
N THR A 160 -3.08 14.09 10.79
CA THR A 160 -1.78 13.89 11.46
C THR A 160 -0.95 12.87 10.71
N MET A 161 -1.52 11.72 10.37
CA MET A 161 -0.86 10.69 9.59
C MET A 161 -0.41 11.19 8.20
N VAL A 162 -1.26 11.95 7.50
CA VAL A 162 -0.90 12.52 6.19
C VAL A 162 0.25 13.52 6.32
N ARG A 163 0.29 14.32 7.39
CA ARG A 163 1.40 15.24 7.67
C ARG A 163 2.69 14.50 7.96
N GLU A 164 2.64 13.48 8.81
CA GLU A 164 3.79 12.65 9.16
C GLU A 164 4.35 11.91 7.92
N ASN A 165 3.46 11.40 7.07
CA ASN A 165 3.86 10.80 5.79
C ASN A 165 4.54 11.82 4.87
N GLY A 166 4.11 13.07 4.86
CA GLY A 166 4.77 14.14 4.12
C GLY A 166 6.21 14.37 4.59
N ILE A 167 6.42 14.48 5.92
CA ILE A 167 7.77 14.62 6.51
C ILE A 167 8.65 13.42 6.13
N GLN A 168 8.13 12.21 6.26
CA GLN A 168 8.88 11.00 5.90
C GLN A 168 9.24 10.95 4.41
N LEU A 169 8.39 11.48 3.53
CA LEU A 169 8.66 11.55 2.11
C LEU A 169 9.79 12.55 1.80
N ASP A 170 9.80 13.69 2.49
CA ASP A 170 10.89 14.68 2.37
C ASP A 170 12.23 14.11 2.88
N GLU A 171 12.21 13.35 3.98
CA GLU A 171 13.38 12.63 4.50
C GLU A 171 13.92 11.60 3.49
N LEU A 172 13.02 10.81 2.87
CA LEU A 172 13.40 9.84 1.84
C LEU A 172 13.95 10.51 0.58
N LYS A 173 13.34 11.64 0.16
CA LYS A 173 13.88 12.46 -0.94
C LYS A 173 15.32 12.88 -0.66
N ALA A 174 15.57 13.44 0.53
CA ALA A 174 16.91 13.84 0.94
C ALA A 174 17.87 12.63 1.02
N GLY A 175 17.39 11.50 1.53
CA GLY A 175 18.16 10.25 1.60
C GLY A 175 18.60 9.75 0.23
N PHE A 176 17.68 9.62 -0.73
CA PHE A 176 18.02 9.21 -2.10
C PHE A 176 18.96 10.20 -2.80
N THR A 177 18.72 11.52 -2.61
CA THR A 177 19.63 12.55 -3.13
C THR A 177 21.03 12.39 -2.53
N GLY A 178 21.14 12.09 -1.23
CA GLY A 178 22.41 11.81 -0.55
C GLY A 178 23.14 10.56 -1.09
N LEU A 179 22.40 9.61 -1.67
CA LEU A 179 22.94 8.42 -2.34
C LEU A 179 23.29 8.68 -3.83
N GLY A 180 23.17 9.92 -4.31
CA GLY A 180 23.48 10.30 -5.69
C GLY A 180 22.35 10.11 -6.69
N VAL A 181 21.12 9.82 -6.23
CA VAL A 181 19.94 9.71 -7.09
C VAL A 181 19.32 11.08 -7.31
N GLU A 182 19.15 11.51 -8.57
CA GLU A 182 18.38 12.71 -8.90
C GLU A 182 16.89 12.47 -8.51
N THR A 183 16.45 13.12 -7.43
CA THR A 183 15.13 12.79 -6.84
C THR A 183 14.17 13.96 -6.91
N GLU A 184 13.09 13.79 -7.66
CA GLU A 184 11.98 14.72 -7.77
C GLU A 184 10.73 14.14 -7.09
N VAL A 185 10.14 14.88 -6.17
CA VAL A 185 8.88 14.50 -5.50
C VAL A 185 7.94 15.68 -5.52
N GLU A 186 6.78 15.49 -6.10
CA GLU A 186 5.71 16.47 -6.13
C GLU A 186 4.41 15.89 -5.59
N ILE A 187 3.71 16.66 -4.77
CA ILE A 187 2.39 16.32 -4.23
C ILE A 187 1.40 17.39 -4.66
N ARG A 188 0.34 16.98 -5.36
CA ARG A 188 -0.84 17.82 -5.60
C ARG A 188 -2.04 17.28 -4.83
N ARG A 189 -2.88 18.19 -4.36
CA ARG A 189 -4.04 17.83 -3.55
C ARG A 189 -5.33 18.09 -4.30
N ILE A 190 -6.23 17.10 -4.28
CA ILE A 190 -7.50 17.14 -5.02
C ILE A 190 -8.69 17.19 -4.05
N PRO A 191 -9.78 17.90 -4.40
CA PRO A 191 -10.94 18.10 -3.54
C PRO A 191 -11.91 16.91 -3.58
N VAL A 192 -11.38 15.69 -3.47
CA VAL A 192 -12.20 14.46 -3.53
C VAL A 192 -11.79 13.48 -2.45
N THR A 193 -12.74 12.67 -1.98
CA THR A 193 -12.43 11.47 -1.21
C THR A 193 -12.01 10.37 -2.18
N PRO A 194 -10.76 9.88 -2.13
CA PRO A 194 -10.30 8.85 -3.06
C PRO A 194 -11.13 7.57 -2.97
N GLN A 195 -11.56 7.05 -4.11
CA GLN A 195 -12.35 5.82 -4.20
C GLN A 195 -11.48 4.57 -4.45
N PHE A 196 -10.23 4.78 -4.83
CA PHE A 196 -9.29 3.72 -5.20
C PHE A 196 -7.85 4.14 -4.90
N LYS A 197 -6.96 3.15 -4.93
CA LYS A 197 -5.53 3.33 -5.05
C LYS A 197 -5.12 3.12 -6.49
N LEU A 198 -4.24 3.97 -6.97
CA LEU A 198 -3.60 3.86 -8.27
C LEU A 198 -2.09 4.01 -8.09
N TYR A 199 -1.34 3.11 -8.69
CA TYR A 199 0.11 3.22 -8.84
C TYR A 199 0.44 2.94 -10.29
N VAL A 200 1.00 3.92 -11.00
CA VAL A 200 1.59 3.75 -12.33
C VAL A 200 3.10 3.78 -12.14
N ILE A 201 3.78 2.80 -12.67
CA ILE A 201 5.20 2.55 -12.44
C ILE A 201 5.89 2.47 -13.79
N ASN A 202 6.84 3.37 -14.04
CA ASN A 202 7.62 3.48 -15.27
C ASN A 202 6.77 3.53 -16.55
N ASP A 203 5.57 4.10 -16.47
CA ASP A 203 4.61 4.21 -17.57
C ASP A 203 4.30 2.87 -18.28
N GLU A 204 4.58 1.74 -17.62
CA GLU A 204 4.41 0.39 -18.17
C GLU A 204 3.55 -0.51 -17.27
N HIS A 205 3.65 -0.37 -15.96
CA HIS A 205 2.98 -1.21 -14.99
C HIS A 205 1.98 -0.40 -14.16
N MET A 206 0.82 -0.97 -13.91
CA MET A 206 -0.21 -0.33 -13.09
C MET A 206 -0.74 -1.29 -12.04
N LEU A 207 -0.93 -0.76 -10.83
CA LEU A 207 -1.74 -1.39 -9.79
C LEU A 207 -2.95 -0.53 -9.49
N PHE A 208 -4.11 -1.13 -9.52
CA PHE A 208 -5.38 -0.49 -9.21
C PHE A 208 -6.13 -1.27 -8.14
N GLY A 209 -6.70 -0.59 -7.16
CA GLY A 209 -7.50 -1.23 -6.11
C GLY A 209 -8.57 -0.32 -5.55
N PRO A 210 -9.86 -0.66 -5.67
CA PRO A 210 -10.93 0.10 -5.05
C PRO A 210 -10.84 0.04 -3.53
N TYR A 211 -11.22 1.13 -2.87
CA TYR A 211 -11.36 1.14 -1.42
C TYR A 211 -12.69 0.50 -1.01
N SER A 212 -12.61 -0.44 -0.07
CA SER A 212 -13.79 -0.95 0.62
C SER A 212 -14.03 -0.15 1.89
N VAL A 213 -15.13 0.60 1.93
CA VAL A 213 -15.54 1.38 3.09
C VAL A 213 -16.25 0.46 4.09
N LEU A 214 -15.76 0.44 5.32
CA LEU A 214 -16.24 -0.46 6.36
C LEU A 214 -16.44 0.29 7.69
N PRO A 215 -17.47 -0.05 8.48
CA PRO A 215 -17.54 0.33 9.89
C PRO A 215 -16.36 -0.29 10.66
N ARG A 216 -15.67 0.51 11.46
CA ARG A 216 -14.53 0.08 12.28
C ARG A 216 -14.51 0.84 13.59
N THR A 217 -14.09 0.17 14.66
CA THR A 217 -13.75 0.81 15.92
C THR A 217 -12.25 1.10 15.93
N ILE A 218 -11.88 2.37 16.03
CA ILE A 218 -10.49 2.84 15.95
C ILE A 218 -10.09 3.39 17.32
N LYS A 219 -8.89 3.04 17.76
CA LYS A 219 -8.28 3.63 18.94
C LYS A 219 -7.68 4.98 18.60
N VAL A 220 -7.98 5.97 19.42
CA VAL A 220 -7.43 7.31 19.36
C VAL A 220 -6.96 7.74 20.76
N PRO A 221 -5.94 8.59 20.88
CA PRO A 221 -5.57 9.15 22.16
C PRO A 221 -6.75 9.89 22.78
N ARG A 222 -6.97 9.69 24.09
CA ARG A 222 -8.02 10.38 24.83
C ARG A 222 -7.66 11.84 25.01
N GLU A 223 -8.60 12.73 24.78
CA GLU A 223 -8.42 14.16 24.99
C GLU A 223 -8.01 14.46 26.44
N GLY A 224 -6.91 15.19 26.62
CA GLY A 224 -6.33 15.51 27.94
C GLY A 224 -5.55 14.37 28.62
N HIS A 225 -5.54 13.16 28.06
CA HIS A 225 -4.83 11.99 28.58
C HIS A 225 -4.14 11.24 27.44
N PRO A 226 -3.03 11.76 26.89
CA PRO A 226 -2.40 11.20 25.68
C PRO A 226 -1.88 9.77 25.82
N ASP A 227 -1.67 9.30 27.06
CA ASP A 227 -1.24 7.94 27.37
C ASP A 227 -2.41 6.94 27.48
N GLU A 228 -3.67 7.43 27.43
CA GLU A 228 -4.86 6.60 27.47
C GLU A 228 -5.55 6.59 26.10
N ASP A 229 -5.81 5.39 25.59
CA ASP A 229 -6.59 5.20 24.36
C ASP A 229 -8.08 5.14 24.66
N GLU A 230 -8.87 5.81 23.85
CA GLU A 230 -10.30 5.60 23.74
C GLU A 230 -10.67 5.04 22.36
N THR A 231 -11.87 4.50 22.25
CA THR A 231 -12.34 3.90 21.00
C THR A 231 -13.41 4.77 20.35
N VAL A 232 -13.30 4.94 19.04
CA VAL A 232 -14.26 5.69 18.22
C VAL A 232 -14.80 4.80 17.12
N ASP A 233 -16.12 4.68 17.02
CA ASP A 233 -16.76 4.02 15.90
C ASP A 233 -16.72 4.91 14.65
N SER A 234 -16.25 4.36 13.55
CA SER A 234 -15.89 5.11 12.35
C SER A 234 -16.31 4.40 11.07
N LEU A 235 -16.45 5.18 10.00
CA LEU A 235 -16.33 4.68 8.63
C LEU A 235 -14.89 4.88 8.18
N ASP A 236 -14.24 3.81 7.78
CA ASP A 236 -12.87 3.81 7.33
C ASP A 236 -12.68 2.84 6.17
N VAL A 237 -11.52 2.87 5.56
CA VAL A 237 -11.17 1.97 4.46
C VAL A 237 -10.07 0.99 4.88
N LEU A 238 -10.12 -0.21 4.33
CA LEU A 238 -9.00 -1.14 4.42
C LEU A 238 -7.87 -0.60 3.52
N GLY A 239 -7.05 0.30 4.08
CA GLY A 239 -5.88 0.83 3.39
C GLY A 239 -4.82 -0.25 3.15
N LEU A 240 -4.48 -0.99 4.19
CA LEU A 240 -3.60 -2.16 4.14
C LEU A 240 -4.47 -3.38 3.86
N GLY A 241 -4.25 -4.07 2.71
CA GLY A 241 -4.98 -5.27 2.33
C GLY A 241 -6.10 -5.04 1.30
N ALA A 242 -6.22 -3.86 0.70
CA ALA A 242 -7.01 -3.69 -0.51
C ALA A 242 -6.44 -4.62 -1.59
N THR A 243 -7.30 -5.43 -2.20
CA THR A 243 -6.90 -6.26 -3.34
C THR A 243 -6.54 -5.35 -4.51
N LEU A 244 -5.29 -5.46 -4.98
CA LEU A 244 -4.83 -4.73 -6.14
C LEU A 244 -4.93 -5.62 -7.38
N SER A 245 -5.50 -5.11 -8.46
CA SER A 245 -5.38 -5.69 -9.80
C SER A 245 -4.13 -5.15 -10.49
N TYR A 246 -3.47 -5.99 -11.25
CA TYR A 246 -2.32 -5.62 -12.05
C TYR A 246 -2.76 -5.44 -13.51
N HIS A 247 -2.33 -4.35 -14.11
CA HIS A 247 -2.52 -4.05 -15.52
C HIS A 247 -1.18 -3.62 -16.12
N ARG A 248 -0.99 -3.92 -17.38
CA ARG A 248 0.22 -3.57 -18.11
C ARG A 248 -0.16 -2.94 -19.43
N LEU A 249 0.62 -1.96 -19.86
CA LEU A 249 0.54 -1.47 -21.23
C LEU A 249 1.10 -2.56 -22.16
N GLU A 250 0.25 -3.09 -23.04
CA GLU A 250 0.62 -4.14 -23.99
C GLU A 250 0.86 -3.53 -25.38
N ALA A 251 1.53 -4.28 -26.25
CA ALA A 251 1.78 -3.85 -27.64
C ALA A 251 0.48 -3.67 -28.46
N ASP A 252 -0.59 -4.42 -28.14
CA ASP A 252 -1.93 -4.16 -28.68
C ASP A 252 -2.70 -3.23 -27.74
N GLU A 253 -2.84 -1.98 -28.15
CA GLU A 253 -3.54 -0.93 -27.39
C GLU A 253 -5.05 -1.21 -27.19
N ARG A 254 -5.61 -2.19 -27.91
CA ARG A 254 -7.05 -2.55 -27.84
C ARG A 254 -7.35 -3.63 -26.81
N THR A 255 -6.35 -4.18 -26.16
CA THR A 255 -6.59 -5.14 -25.06
C THR A 255 -7.27 -4.45 -23.89
N HIS A 256 -8.03 -5.20 -23.10
CA HIS A 256 -8.68 -4.65 -21.91
C HIS A 256 -7.67 -4.02 -20.93
N ASP A 257 -6.51 -4.61 -20.79
CA ASP A 257 -5.46 -4.10 -19.90
C ASP A 257 -4.87 -2.80 -20.43
N SER A 258 -4.56 -2.69 -21.73
CA SER A 258 -4.05 -1.45 -22.33
C SER A 258 -5.09 -0.32 -22.30
N VAL A 259 -6.36 -0.60 -22.61
CA VAL A 259 -7.45 0.39 -22.54
C VAL A 259 -7.62 0.90 -21.11
N PHE A 260 -7.64 0.00 -20.13
CA PHE A 260 -7.77 0.39 -18.73
C PHE A 260 -6.54 1.19 -18.26
N PHE A 261 -5.34 0.72 -18.59
CA PHE A 261 -4.08 1.41 -18.29
C PHE A 261 -4.09 2.85 -18.83
N THR A 262 -4.38 3.01 -20.13
CA THR A 262 -4.43 4.32 -20.78
C THR A 262 -5.46 5.23 -20.14
N SER A 263 -6.70 4.75 -19.93
CA SER A 263 -7.77 5.54 -19.32
C SER A 263 -7.42 6.03 -17.92
N MET A 264 -6.77 5.20 -17.11
CA MET A 264 -6.38 5.60 -15.73
C MET A 264 -5.17 6.50 -15.70
N THR A 265 -4.24 6.36 -16.65
CA THR A 265 -3.10 7.28 -16.82
C THR A 265 -3.58 8.64 -17.31
N GLU A 266 -4.51 8.68 -18.25
CA GLU A 266 -5.16 9.92 -18.71
C GLU A 266 -5.93 10.60 -17.58
N TRP A 267 -6.67 9.84 -16.77
CA TRP A 267 -7.34 10.35 -15.57
C TRP A 267 -6.33 11.00 -14.61
N PHE A 268 -5.21 10.32 -14.34
CA PHE A 268 -4.17 10.87 -13.46
C PHE A 268 -3.59 12.15 -14.01
N THR A 269 -3.16 12.15 -15.28
CA THR A 269 -2.54 13.29 -15.96
C THR A 269 -3.51 14.47 -16.06
N SER A 270 -4.77 14.22 -16.41
CA SER A 270 -5.79 15.27 -16.46
C SER A 270 -6.01 15.95 -15.10
N ASN A 271 -6.08 15.18 -14.00
CA ASN A 271 -6.16 15.75 -12.66
C ASN A 271 -4.87 16.48 -12.28
N TRP A 272 -3.72 15.91 -12.66
CA TRP A 272 -2.42 16.52 -12.39
C TRP A 272 -2.26 17.87 -13.06
N ASP A 273 -2.61 18.00 -14.31
CA ASP A 273 -2.34 19.20 -15.11
C ASP A 273 -3.32 20.35 -14.81
N HIS A 274 -4.51 20.05 -14.26
CA HIS A 274 -5.57 21.05 -14.07
C HIS A 274 -5.79 21.45 -12.59
N ILE A 275 -5.02 20.93 -11.68
CA ILE A 275 -5.02 21.26 -10.25
C ILE A 275 -3.65 21.80 -9.84
#